data_45b5aafec88b9fcff3ea44a2ba3559ab
#
_entry.id   45b5aafec88b9fcff3ea44a2ba3559ab
#
_cell.length_a   1.000
_cell.length_b   1.000
_cell.length_c   1.000
_cell.angle_alpha   90.00
_cell.angle_beta   90.00
_cell.angle_gamma   90.00
#
_symmetry.space_group_name_H-M   'P 1'
#
loop_
_entity.id
_entity.type
_entity.pdbx_description
1 polymer ?
#
loop_
_entity_poly.entity_id
_entity_poly.type
_entity_poly.pdbx_seq_one_letter_code
_entity_poly.pdbx_strand_id
1 'polypeptide(L)'
;MTDSPSKRLFILDGMALAYRAHFAFFSNPIRNSKGVNTSAVYGFANTLLGILEHERPTHIAACFDTSAPTARHKLYPAYKANRESMPEELSDQMPLIFRLLEAMNIPILRYEGYEADDTIGTLARIADGTEGFQTYMVSQDKDLGQLISSTCFLWKPGKRGNDHEVIDLAKLKEQWGIERADQVVDILALMGDSSDNIPGLPGVGEKTAKLLIGEFGSVENLLSNTDKLKGKRKQIVEENGDMAT
;
A
#
# COMPACT_ATOMS: atom_id res chain seq x y z
N MET A 1 -33.68 14.62 -6.57
CA MET A 1 -32.62 14.09 -5.67
C MET A 1 -31.48 15.06 -5.75
N THR A 2 -31.26 15.87 -4.73
CA THR A 2 -30.12 16.80 -4.67
C THR A 2 -28.88 15.96 -4.46
N ASP A 3 -28.04 15.88 -5.49
CA ASP A 3 -26.70 15.31 -5.36
C ASP A 3 -25.95 16.07 -4.24
N SER A 4 -25.89 15.50 -3.05
CA SER A 4 -24.96 15.99 -2.04
C SER A 4 -23.57 15.83 -2.63
N PRO A 5 -22.71 16.86 -2.57
CA PRO A 5 -21.36 16.76 -3.12
C PRO A 5 -20.67 15.55 -2.48
N SER A 6 -20.21 14.63 -3.31
CA SER A 6 -19.53 13.42 -2.83
C SER A 6 -18.33 13.84 -1.97
N LYS A 7 -18.24 13.31 -0.74
CA LYS A 7 -17.12 13.56 0.16
C LYS A 7 -15.91 12.78 -0.36
N ARG A 8 -14.84 13.49 -0.69
CA ARG A 8 -13.59 12.88 -1.20
C ARG A 8 -12.56 12.84 -0.08
N LEU A 9 -12.25 11.62 0.40
CA LEU A 9 -11.23 11.37 1.42
C LEU A 9 -9.95 10.88 0.74
N PHE A 10 -8.85 11.59 0.96
CA PHE A 10 -7.51 11.17 0.56
C PHE A 10 -6.72 10.73 1.80
N ILE A 11 -6.27 9.48 1.81
CA ILE A 11 -5.47 8.89 2.88
C ILE A 11 -4.06 8.68 2.35
N LEU A 12 -3.13 9.48 2.83
CA LEU A 12 -1.73 9.45 2.38
C LEU A 12 -0.95 8.40 3.16
N ASP A 13 -0.31 7.49 2.43
CA ASP A 13 0.77 6.66 2.95
C ASP A 13 2.03 7.54 3.05
N GLY A 14 2.24 8.08 4.24
CA GLY A 14 3.27 9.10 4.46
C GLY A 14 4.68 8.56 4.28
N MET A 15 4.94 7.30 4.69
CA MET A 15 6.24 6.68 4.54
C MET A 15 6.54 6.38 3.07
N ALA A 16 5.61 5.74 2.35
CA ALA A 16 5.80 5.44 0.94
C ALA A 16 6.04 6.72 0.10
N LEU A 17 5.30 7.79 0.39
CA LEU A 17 5.49 9.09 -0.26
C LEU A 17 6.84 9.72 0.06
N ALA A 18 7.30 9.66 1.32
CA ALA A 18 8.59 10.20 1.74
C ALA A 18 9.76 9.43 1.10
N TYR A 19 9.73 8.10 1.12
CA TYR A 19 10.72 7.26 0.46
C TYR A 19 10.74 7.49 -1.06
N ARG A 20 9.58 7.52 -1.69
CA ARG A 20 9.46 7.82 -3.12
C ARG A 20 10.10 9.18 -3.47
N ALA A 21 9.82 10.21 -2.68
CA ALA A 21 10.38 11.54 -2.88
C ALA A 21 11.90 11.54 -2.68
N HIS A 22 12.42 10.85 -1.66
CA HIS A 22 13.85 10.72 -1.42
C HIS A 22 14.56 10.08 -2.60
N PHE A 23 14.09 8.92 -3.08
CA PHE A 23 14.72 8.18 -4.17
C PHE A 23 14.54 8.85 -5.54
N ALA A 24 13.49 9.63 -5.75
CA ALA A 24 13.30 10.37 -7.00
C ALA A 24 14.42 11.38 -7.27
N PHE A 25 15.06 11.90 -6.22
CA PHE A 25 16.15 12.87 -6.30
C PHE A 25 17.51 12.31 -5.86
N PHE A 26 17.62 10.99 -5.70
CA PHE A 26 18.83 10.35 -5.19
C PHE A 26 20.09 10.71 -5.98
N SER A 27 20.01 10.71 -7.32
CA SER A 27 21.14 11.03 -8.20
C SER A 27 21.44 12.54 -8.32
N ASN A 28 20.46 13.40 -7.97
CA ASN A 28 20.62 14.86 -8.03
C ASN A 28 19.82 15.50 -6.88
N PRO A 29 20.35 15.46 -5.63
CA PRO A 29 19.65 15.93 -4.45
C PRO A 29 19.37 17.44 -4.48
N ILE A 30 18.17 17.82 -4.09
CA ILE A 30 17.79 19.21 -3.89
C ILE A 30 18.32 19.67 -2.53
N ARG A 31 19.15 20.73 -2.52
CA ARG A 31 19.73 21.27 -1.31
C ARG A 31 19.28 22.69 -1.08
N ASN A 32 19.05 23.04 0.18
CA ASN A 32 18.76 24.42 0.57
C ASN A 32 20.02 25.28 0.55
N SER A 33 19.90 26.60 0.85
CA SER A 33 21.00 27.56 0.89
C SER A 33 22.11 27.25 1.92
N LYS A 34 21.82 26.33 2.87
CA LYS A 34 22.78 25.83 3.86
C LYS A 34 23.41 24.49 3.47
N GLY A 35 23.15 23.99 2.28
CA GLY A 35 23.68 22.72 1.78
C GLY A 35 22.94 21.47 2.31
N VAL A 36 21.89 21.62 3.11
CA VAL A 36 21.11 20.50 3.66
C VAL A 36 20.21 19.90 2.58
N ASN A 37 20.19 18.58 2.47
CA ASN A 37 19.29 17.86 1.57
C ASN A 37 17.83 18.06 1.97
N THR A 38 17.00 18.48 1.03
CA THR A 38 15.57 18.75 1.21
C THR A 38 14.70 18.01 0.17
N SER A 39 15.29 17.06 -0.53
CA SER A 39 14.66 16.33 -1.65
C SER A 39 13.35 15.64 -1.23
N ALA A 40 13.35 14.95 -0.10
CA ALA A 40 12.17 14.23 0.38
C ALA A 40 11.03 15.20 0.76
N VAL A 41 11.35 16.27 1.48
CA VAL A 41 10.35 17.31 1.82
C VAL A 41 9.79 17.97 0.57
N TYR A 42 10.67 18.32 -0.38
CA TYR A 42 10.27 18.96 -1.63
C TYR A 42 9.34 18.05 -2.45
N GLY A 43 9.73 16.79 -2.66
CA GLY A 43 8.94 15.84 -3.44
C GLY A 43 7.62 15.48 -2.76
N PHE A 44 7.62 15.35 -1.42
CA PHE A 44 6.42 15.15 -0.64
C PHE A 44 5.46 16.35 -0.76
N ALA A 45 5.98 17.57 -0.58
CA ALA A 45 5.22 18.80 -0.72
C ALA A 45 4.59 18.93 -2.12
N ASN A 46 5.35 18.65 -3.18
CA ASN A 46 4.84 18.71 -4.55
C ASN A 46 3.70 17.71 -4.79
N THR A 47 3.84 16.47 -4.29
CA THR A 47 2.77 15.48 -4.40
C THR A 47 1.52 15.93 -3.64
N LEU A 48 1.69 16.42 -2.40
CA LEU A 48 0.60 16.92 -1.58
C LEU A 48 -0.11 18.11 -2.23
N LEU A 49 0.64 19.11 -2.70
CA LEU A 49 0.08 20.28 -3.39
C LEU A 49 -0.66 19.89 -4.66
N GLY A 50 -0.10 18.96 -5.44
CA GLY A 50 -0.77 18.43 -6.64
C GLY A 50 -2.12 17.79 -6.30
N ILE A 51 -2.20 17.00 -5.22
CA ILE A 51 -3.46 16.42 -4.75
C ILE A 51 -4.44 17.52 -4.34
N LEU A 52 -4.00 18.51 -3.57
CA LEU A 52 -4.89 19.60 -3.11
C LEU A 52 -5.42 20.43 -4.26
N GLU A 53 -4.60 20.74 -5.26
CA GLU A 53 -4.97 21.58 -6.41
C GLU A 53 -5.88 20.86 -7.42
N HIS A 54 -5.54 19.61 -7.77
CA HIS A 54 -6.21 18.91 -8.87
C HIS A 54 -7.33 18.02 -8.39
N GLU A 55 -7.14 17.32 -7.26
CA GLU A 55 -8.14 16.40 -6.72
C GLU A 55 -9.14 17.08 -5.78
N ARG A 56 -8.77 18.20 -5.17
CA ARG A 56 -9.62 19.01 -4.27
C ARG A 56 -10.32 18.15 -3.21
N PRO A 57 -9.57 17.42 -2.37
CA PRO A 57 -10.16 16.57 -1.35
C PRO A 57 -11.01 17.40 -0.37
N THR A 58 -12.15 16.84 0.07
CA THR A 58 -12.93 17.43 1.17
C THR A 58 -12.37 17.00 2.52
N HIS A 59 -11.69 15.85 2.56
CA HIS A 59 -11.04 15.27 3.74
C HIS A 59 -9.68 14.71 3.32
N ILE A 60 -8.67 14.91 4.15
CA ILE A 60 -7.33 14.39 3.93
C ILE A 60 -6.67 14.04 5.26
N ALA A 61 -5.91 12.96 5.30
CA ALA A 61 -5.10 12.56 6.44
C ALA A 61 -3.81 11.88 5.95
N ALA A 62 -2.75 11.91 6.76
CA ALA A 62 -1.50 11.22 6.47
C ALA A 62 -1.22 10.17 7.56
N CYS A 63 -1.00 8.93 7.15
CA CYS A 63 -0.69 7.81 8.02
C CYS A 63 0.80 7.51 7.98
N PHE A 64 1.39 7.24 9.15
CA PHE A 64 2.80 6.91 9.28
C PHE A 64 3.01 5.76 10.23
N ASP A 65 4.04 4.96 9.95
CA ASP A 65 4.53 3.95 10.88
C ASP A 65 5.12 4.59 12.15
N THR A 66 5.16 3.78 13.20
CA THR A 66 5.91 4.08 14.42
C THR A 66 7.12 3.15 14.51
N SER A 67 8.07 3.48 15.39
CA SER A 67 9.21 2.61 15.67
C SER A 67 8.86 1.41 16.58
N ALA A 68 7.64 1.37 17.11
CA ALA A 68 7.20 0.29 17.99
C ALA A 68 6.95 -1.01 17.22
N PRO A 69 7.39 -2.17 17.76
CA PRO A 69 7.08 -3.45 17.14
C PRO A 69 5.57 -3.70 17.07
N THR A 70 5.12 -4.24 15.96
CA THR A 70 3.70 -4.56 15.73
C THR A 70 3.36 -6.00 16.17
N ALA A 71 2.08 -6.36 16.14
CA ALA A 71 1.63 -7.72 16.38
C ALA A 71 2.27 -8.72 15.38
N ARG A 72 2.54 -8.29 14.12
CA ARG A 72 3.19 -9.11 13.09
C ARG A 72 4.61 -9.53 13.50
N HIS A 73 5.39 -8.64 14.11
CA HIS A 73 6.73 -8.96 14.62
C HIS A 73 6.70 -9.98 15.76
N LYS A 74 5.60 -10.00 16.55
CA LYS A 74 5.45 -10.98 17.64
C LYS A 74 5.06 -12.36 17.10
N LEU A 75 4.20 -12.38 16.08
CA LEU A 75 3.75 -13.61 15.42
C LEU A 75 4.85 -14.24 14.55
N TYR A 76 5.56 -13.41 13.81
CA TYR A 76 6.61 -13.84 12.89
C TYR A 76 7.87 -12.98 13.09
N PRO A 77 8.82 -13.39 13.91
CA PRO A 77 10.01 -12.59 14.24
C PRO A 77 10.90 -12.24 13.04
N ALA A 78 10.80 -12.99 11.93
CA ALA A 78 11.49 -12.69 10.68
C ALA A 78 10.79 -11.62 9.83
N TYR A 79 9.58 -11.16 10.22
CA TYR A 79 8.85 -10.12 9.52
C TYR A 79 9.68 -8.84 9.38
N LYS A 80 9.85 -8.38 8.15
CA LYS A 80 10.65 -7.18 7.80
C LYS A 80 12.11 -7.20 8.28
N ALA A 81 12.65 -8.36 8.74
CA ALA A 81 14.00 -8.45 9.27
C ALA A 81 15.12 -8.18 8.23
N ASN A 82 14.78 -8.28 6.94
CA ASN A 82 15.67 -7.97 5.82
C ASN A 82 15.62 -6.49 5.39
N ARG A 83 14.73 -5.66 5.99
CA ARG A 83 14.65 -4.24 5.64
C ARG A 83 15.85 -3.48 6.20
N GLU A 84 16.45 -2.69 5.34
CA GLU A 84 17.49 -1.76 5.76
C GLU A 84 16.91 -0.64 6.63
N SER A 85 17.74 -0.05 7.48
CA SER A 85 17.36 1.14 8.23
C SER A 85 17.06 2.30 7.28
N MET A 86 16.18 3.21 7.71
CA MET A 86 15.90 4.42 6.97
C MET A 86 17.21 5.19 6.68
N PRO A 87 17.46 5.63 5.43
CA PRO A 87 18.60 6.48 5.13
C PRO A 87 18.66 7.71 6.05
N GLU A 88 19.83 8.04 6.56
CA GLU A 88 20.03 9.18 7.47
C GLU A 88 19.49 10.49 6.88
N GLU A 89 19.82 10.76 5.61
CA GLU A 89 19.32 11.95 4.90
C GLU A 89 17.80 12.01 4.78
N LEU A 90 17.08 10.87 4.79
CA LEU A 90 15.62 10.83 4.84
C LEU A 90 15.13 11.04 6.28
N SER A 91 15.77 10.37 7.23
CA SER A 91 15.44 10.49 8.66
C SER A 91 15.49 11.94 9.13
N ASP A 92 16.51 12.69 8.71
CA ASP A 92 16.69 14.12 9.04
C ASP A 92 15.56 15.00 8.45
N GLN A 93 14.92 14.55 7.37
CA GLN A 93 13.85 15.29 6.72
C GLN A 93 12.45 14.94 7.26
N MET A 94 12.27 13.82 7.96
CA MET A 94 10.96 13.41 8.50
C MET A 94 10.34 14.47 9.43
N PRO A 95 11.08 15.11 10.35
CA PRO A 95 10.54 16.20 11.16
C PRO A 95 10.02 17.40 10.34
N LEU A 96 10.65 17.67 9.19
CA LEU A 96 10.22 18.74 8.29
C LEU A 96 8.91 18.37 7.57
N ILE A 97 8.75 17.10 7.17
CA ILE A 97 7.50 16.60 6.58
C ILE A 97 6.37 16.70 7.60
N PHE A 98 6.58 16.31 8.86
CA PHE A 98 5.57 16.45 9.90
C PHE A 98 5.19 17.92 10.13
N ARG A 99 6.17 18.82 10.23
CA ARG A 99 5.91 20.26 10.35
C ARG A 99 5.15 20.85 9.17
N LEU A 100 5.40 20.35 7.94
CA LEU A 100 4.66 20.74 6.74
C LEU A 100 3.19 20.36 6.89
N LEU A 101 2.90 19.12 7.26
CA LEU A 101 1.55 18.61 7.44
C LEU A 101 0.81 19.38 8.56
N GLU A 102 1.47 19.61 9.69
CA GLU A 102 0.95 20.42 10.80
C GLU A 102 0.63 21.85 10.36
N ALA A 103 1.55 22.52 9.65
CA ALA A 103 1.35 23.88 9.15
C ALA A 103 0.19 23.98 8.14
N MET A 104 -0.12 22.88 7.42
CA MET A 104 -1.25 22.77 6.51
C MET A 104 -2.52 22.26 7.19
N ASN A 105 -2.50 22.06 8.50
CA ASN A 105 -3.60 21.51 9.30
C ASN A 105 -4.10 20.14 8.78
N ILE A 106 -3.17 19.29 8.33
CA ILE A 106 -3.46 17.92 7.87
C ILE A 106 -3.21 16.96 9.04
N PRO A 107 -4.21 16.17 9.46
CA PRO A 107 -4.05 15.20 10.52
C PRO A 107 -2.96 14.18 10.21
N ILE A 108 -2.08 13.94 11.19
CA ILE A 108 -1.04 12.91 11.17
C ILE A 108 -1.50 11.77 12.07
N LEU A 109 -1.69 10.59 11.51
CA LEU A 109 -2.18 9.41 12.21
C LEU A 109 -1.03 8.42 12.40
N ARG A 110 -0.74 8.12 13.66
CA ARG A 110 0.31 7.21 14.09
C ARG A 110 -0.16 6.47 15.34
N TYR A 111 -0.15 5.14 15.29
CA TYR A 111 -0.59 4.32 16.41
C TYR A 111 0.47 3.28 16.75
N GLU A 112 0.95 3.28 17.98
CA GLU A 112 1.91 2.28 18.45
C GLU A 112 1.35 0.87 18.36
N GLY A 113 2.16 -0.05 17.85
CA GLY A 113 1.77 -1.45 17.65
C GLY A 113 1.00 -1.73 16.35
N TYR A 114 0.73 -0.71 15.55
CA TYR A 114 0.11 -0.81 14.22
C TYR A 114 1.00 -0.16 13.15
N GLU A 115 0.83 -0.63 11.93
CA GLU A 115 1.49 -0.06 10.76
C GLU A 115 0.62 1.01 10.09
N ALA A 116 1.23 1.83 9.23
CA ALA A 116 0.49 2.81 8.44
C ALA A 116 -0.64 2.16 7.65
N ASP A 117 -0.40 0.96 7.09
CA ASP A 117 -1.38 0.19 6.31
C ASP A 117 -2.60 -0.20 7.12
N ASP A 118 -2.43 -0.55 8.41
CA ASP A 118 -3.54 -0.86 9.32
C ASP A 118 -4.42 0.37 9.53
N THR A 119 -3.78 1.54 9.67
CA THR A 119 -4.46 2.83 9.86
C THR A 119 -5.18 3.25 8.58
N ILE A 120 -4.52 3.12 7.42
CA ILE A 120 -5.10 3.38 6.09
C ILE A 120 -6.32 2.46 5.89
N GLY A 121 -6.16 1.16 6.12
CA GLY A 121 -7.23 0.17 5.97
C GLY A 121 -8.41 0.43 6.89
N THR A 122 -8.15 0.84 8.13
CA THR A 122 -9.20 1.18 9.10
C THR A 122 -10.01 2.39 8.64
N LEU A 123 -9.34 3.47 8.21
CA LEU A 123 -10.02 4.67 7.70
C LEU A 123 -10.79 4.38 6.42
N ALA A 124 -10.19 3.63 5.48
CA ALA A 124 -10.84 3.22 4.24
C ALA A 124 -12.12 2.43 4.53
N ARG A 125 -12.06 1.47 5.45
CA ARG A 125 -13.22 0.66 5.86
C ARG A 125 -14.33 1.50 6.51
N ILE A 126 -13.98 2.43 7.40
CA ILE A 126 -14.93 3.34 8.04
C ILE A 126 -15.62 4.21 7.00
N ALA A 127 -14.86 4.76 6.05
CA ALA A 127 -15.38 5.62 5.00
C ALA A 127 -16.26 4.85 4.00
N ASP A 128 -15.87 3.61 3.63
CA ASP A 128 -16.63 2.73 2.73
C ASP A 128 -18.00 2.38 3.32
N GLY A 129 -18.10 2.22 4.65
CA GLY A 129 -19.36 2.05 5.38
C GLY A 129 -20.15 3.34 5.62
N THR A 130 -19.65 4.51 5.15
CA THR A 130 -20.27 5.81 5.40
C THR A 130 -20.80 6.42 4.10
N GLU A 131 -22.10 6.72 4.04
CA GLU A 131 -22.75 7.22 2.84
C GLU A 131 -22.11 8.53 2.32
N GLY A 132 -21.93 8.58 1.01
CA GLY A 132 -21.44 9.75 0.28
C GLY A 132 -19.92 9.92 0.27
N PHE A 133 -19.13 9.00 0.85
CA PHE A 133 -17.68 9.03 0.74
C PHE A 133 -17.18 8.32 -0.53
N GLN A 134 -16.17 8.92 -1.16
CA GLN A 134 -15.23 8.28 -2.06
C GLN A 134 -13.84 8.38 -1.45
N THR A 135 -13.16 7.25 -1.28
CA THR A 135 -11.87 7.15 -0.60
C THR A 135 -10.75 6.85 -1.60
N TYR A 136 -9.67 7.60 -1.50
CA TYR A 136 -8.47 7.42 -2.31
C TYR A 136 -7.29 7.15 -1.39
N MET A 137 -6.80 5.92 -1.40
CA MET A 137 -5.57 5.52 -0.70
C MET A 137 -4.39 5.91 -1.57
N VAL A 138 -3.59 6.85 -1.12
CA VAL A 138 -2.45 7.40 -1.87
C VAL A 138 -1.20 6.63 -1.51
N SER A 139 -0.88 5.58 -2.26
CA SER A 139 0.29 4.73 -2.05
C SER A 139 0.75 4.05 -3.35
N GLN A 140 2.00 3.58 -3.37
CA GLN A 140 2.53 2.67 -4.39
C GLN A 140 2.32 1.20 -4.00
N ASP A 141 1.88 0.94 -2.78
CA ASP A 141 1.76 -0.40 -2.26
C ASP A 141 0.61 -1.16 -2.93
N LYS A 142 0.95 -2.33 -3.49
CA LYS A 142 0.01 -3.23 -4.15
C LYS A 142 -0.94 -3.92 -3.16
N ASP A 143 -0.49 -4.06 -1.91
CA ASP A 143 -1.21 -4.82 -0.89
C ASP A 143 -2.50 -4.11 -0.46
N LEU A 144 -2.52 -2.78 -0.56
CA LEU A 144 -3.74 -1.97 -0.39
C LEU A 144 -4.81 -2.25 -1.46
N GLY A 145 -4.46 -2.98 -2.53
CA GLY A 145 -5.41 -3.45 -3.54
C GLY A 145 -6.56 -4.27 -2.94
N GLN A 146 -6.32 -5.00 -1.86
CA GLN A 146 -7.34 -5.77 -1.14
C GLN A 146 -8.49 -4.92 -0.58
N LEU A 147 -8.28 -3.62 -0.42
CA LEU A 147 -9.24 -2.68 0.16
C LEU A 147 -10.09 -1.96 -0.89
N ILE A 148 -9.80 -2.19 -2.18
CA ILE A 148 -10.53 -1.54 -3.27
C ILE A 148 -11.97 -2.05 -3.32
N SER A 149 -12.91 -1.09 -3.39
CA SER A 149 -14.35 -1.35 -3.48
C SER A 149 -15.01 -0.48 -4.57
N SER A 150 -16.32 -0.38 -4.55
CA SER A 150 -17.06 0.56 -5.42
C SER A 150 -16.85 2.03 -5.05
N THR A 151 -16.39 2.33 -3.83
CA THR A 151 -16.19 3.67 -3.29
C THR A 151 -14.77 3.90 -2.75
N CYS A 152 -13.91 2.88 -2.74
CA CYS A 152 -12.54 2.94 -2.30
C CYS A 152 -11.57 2.60 -3.45
N PHE A 153 -10.61 3.48 -3.70
CA PHE A 153 -9.69 3.43 -4.84
C PHE A 153 -8.24 3.51 -4.37
N LEU A 154 -7.33 2.90 -5.12
CA LEU A 154 -5.90 3.11 -4.93
C LEU A 154 -5.42 4.19 -5.90
N TRP A 155 -4.92 5.30 -5.36
CA TRP A 155 -4.35 6.42 -6.12
C TRP A 155 -2.82 6.30 -6.11
N LYS A 156 -2.24 5.96 -7.24
CA LYS A 156 -0.78 5.78 -7.38
C LYS A 156 -0.16 7.03 -7.97
N PRO A 157 0.76 7.71 -7.24
CA PRO A 157 1.52 8.81 -7.81
C PRO A 157 2.35 8.35 -9.02
N GLY A 158 2.26 9.05 -10.13
CA GLY A 158 3.00 8.75 -11.35
C GLY A 158 4.49 9.13 -11.25
N LYS A 159 5.25 8.79 -12.29
CA LYS A 159 6.70 9.01 -12.29
C LYS A 159 7.11 10.47 -12.49
N ARG A 160 6.26 11.29 -13.10
CA ARG A 160 6.57 12.69 -13.47
C ARG A 160 5.44 13.62 -13.03
N GLY A 161 5.81 14.70 -12.35
CA GLY A 161 4.91 15.82 -12.02
C GLY A 161 3.62 15.36 -11.32
N ASN A 162 2.49 15.79 -11.87
CA ASN A 162 1.15 15.49 -11.35
C ASN A 162 0.52 14.23 -11.98
N ASP A 163 1.31 13.43 -12.72
CA ASP A 163 0.80 12.17 -13.26
C ASP A 163 0.40 11.24 -12.12
N HIS A 164 -0.71 10.58 -12.28
CA HIS A 164 -1.17 9.56 -11.34
C HIS A 164 -2.00 8.51 -12.06
N GLU A 165 -2.19 7.40 -11.40
CA GLU A 165 -3.04 6.30 -11.86
C GLU A 165 -4.05 5.97 -10.75
N VAL A 166 -5.33 6.02 -11.07
CA VAL A 166 -6.37 5.53 -10.16
C VAL A 166 -6.70 4.09 -10.54
N ILE A 167 -6.61 3.20 -9.57
CA ILE A 167 -6.98 1.79 -9.70
C ILE A 167 -8.30 1.60 -8.96
N ASP A 168 -9.34 1.35 -9.74
CA ASP A 168 -10.65 0.93 -9.28
C ASP A 168 -10.77 -0.60 -9.30
N LEU A 169 -11.93 -1.12 -8.90
CA LEU A 169 -12.18 -2.54 -8.85
C LEU A 169 -12.09 -3.22 -10.23
N ALA A 170 -12.52 -2.55 -11.30
CA ALA A 170 -12.47 -3.12 -12.65
C ALA A 170 -11.02 -3.28 -13.12
N LYS A 171 -10.22 -2.24 -12.92
CA LYS A 171 -8.80 -2.24 -13.27
C LYS A 171 -7.99 -3.22 -12.41
N LEU A 172 -8.29 -3.31 -11.11
CA LEU A 172 -7.69 -4.30 -10.24
C LEU A 172 -7.94 -5.72 -10.74
N LYS A 173 -9.21 -6.04 -11.05
CA LYS A 173 -9.60 -7.35 -11.59
C LYS A 173 -8.87 -7.69 -12.88
N GLU A 174 -8.77 -6.74 -13.80
CA GLU A 174 -8.03 -6.91 -15.05
C GLU A 174 -6.55 -7.15 -14.81
N GLN A 175 -5.90 -6.33 -13.97
CA GLN A 175 -4.47 -6.41 -13.70
C GLN A 175 -4.06 -7.68 -12.96
N TRP A 176 -4.93 -8.17 -12.07
CA TRP A 176 -4.62 -9.31 -11.22
C TRP A 176 -5.26 -10.63 -11.69
N GLY A 177 -6.21 -10.59 -12.63
CA GLY A 177 -6.93 -11.77 -13.10
C GLY A 177 -7.85 -12.37 -12.03
N ILE A 178 -8.48 -11.52 -11.23
CA ILE A 178 -9.31 -11.87 -10.06
C ILE A 178 -10.74 -11.35 -10.22
N GLU A 179 -11.66 -11.90 -9.43
CA GLU A 179 -13.08 -11.50 -9.43
C GLU A 179 -13.44 -10.58 -8.25
N ARG A 180 -12.66 -10.60 -7.18
CA ARG A 180 -12.88 -9.81 -5.95
C ARG A 180 -11.56 -9.26 -5.43
N ALA A 181 -11.60 -8.09 -4.80
CA ALA A 181 -10.42 -7.42 -4.27
C ALA A 181 -9.72 -8.19 -3.14
N ASP A 182 -10.47 -8.91 -2.32
CA ASP A 182 -9.95 -9.75 -1.23
C ASP A 182 -9.04 -10.88 -1.72
N GLN A 183 -9.18 -11.33 -2.99
CA GLN A 183 -8.28 -12.32 -3.60
C GLN A 183 -6.84 -11.83 -3.78
N VAL A 184 -6.57 -10.54 -3.62
CA VAL A 184 -5.20 -10.00 -3.56
C VAL A 184 -4.43 -10.67 -2.41
N VAL A 185 -5.07 -10.88 -1.25
CA VAL A 185 -4.47 -11.55 -0.09
C VAL A 185 -4.06 -12.98 -0.43
N ASP A 186 -4.96 -13.73 -1.10
CA ASP A 186 -4.68 -15.10 -1.53
C ASP A 186 -3.47 -15.19 -2.48
N ILE A 187 -3.39 -14.26 -3.42
CA ILE A 187 -2.27 -14.20 -4.36
C ILE A 187 -0.96 -13.91 -3.62
N LEU A 188 -0.98 -12.95 -2.69
CA LEU A 188 0.18 -12.62 -1.87
C LEU A 188 0.60 -13.78 -0.97
N ALA A 189 -0.34 -14.49 -0.36
CA ALA A 189 -0.07 -15.70 0.43
C ALA A 189 0.66 -16.77 -0.39
N LEU A 190 0.24 -16.99 -1.65
CA LEU A 190 0.90 -17.97 -2.51
C LEU A 190 2.29 -17.53 -3.00
N MET A 191 2.45 -16.27 -3.40
CA MET A 191 3.72 -15.80 -3.96
C MET A 191 4.72 -15.31 -2.91
N GLY A 192 4.26 -15.02 -1.69
CA GLY A 192 5.03 -14.38 -0.66
C GLY A 192 5.27 -12.89 -0.92
N ASP A 193 5.92 -12.23 0.03
CA ASP A 193 6.40 -10.86 -0.11
C ASP A 193 7.84 -10.73 0.38
N SER A 194 8.77 -10.53 -0.56
CA SER A 194 10.19 -10.36 -0.23
C SER A 194 10.48 -9.06 0.51
N SER A 195 9.65 -8.02 0.33
CA SER A 195 9.80 -6.74 1.04
C SER A 195 9.51 -6.89 2.52
N ASP A 196 8.57 -7.77 2.85
CA ASP A 196 8.15 -8.07 4.22
C ASP A 196 8.80 -9.34 4.77
N ASN A 197 9.68 -9.96 3.98
CA ASN A 197 10.33 -11.21 4.31
C ASN A 197 9.33 -12.37 4.59
N ILE A 198 8.22 -12.36 3.87
CA ILE A 198 7.20 -13.41 3.96
C ILE A 198 7.47 -14.42 2.84
N PRO A 199 7.76 -15.69 3.18
CA PRO A 199 7.97 -16.71 2.17
C PRO A 199 6.64 -17.12 1.53
N GLY A 200 6.63 -17.22 0.20
CA GLY A 200 5.54 -17.88 -0.53
C GLY A 200 5.86 -19.35 -0.82
N LEU A 201 4.97 -20.01 -1.55
CA LEU A 201 5.21 -21.40 -2.00
C LEU A 201 6.43 -21.45 -2.92
N PRO A 202 7.34 -22.43 -2.74
CA PRO A 202 8.55 -22.55 -3.53
C PRO A 202 8.28 -22.58 -5.04
N GLY A 203 8.85 -21.63 -5.80
CA GLY A 203 8.67 -21.52 -7.24
C GLY A 203 7.30 -21.02 -7.73
N VAL A 204 6.46 -20.53 -6.82
CA VAL A 204 5.21 -19.86 -7.14
C VAL A 204 5.45 -18.34 -7.10
N GLY A 205 5.62 -17.73 -8.28
CA GLY A 205 5.66 -16.27 -8.42
C GLY A 205 4.29 -15.71 -8.80
N GLU A 206 4.22 -14.39 -8.94
CA GLU A 206 2.99 -13.63 -9.21
C GLU A 206 2.12 -14.24 -10.31
N LYS A 207 2.73 -14.57 -11.46
CA LYS A 207 2.00 -15.13 -12.62
C LYS A 207 1.33 -16.47 -12.28
N THR A 208 2.00 -17.32 -11.51
CA THR A 208 1.47 -18.63 -11.12
C THR A 208 0.40 -18.48 -10.04
N ALA A 209 0.64 -17.60 -9.06
CA ALA A 209 -0.32 -17.31 -8.00
C ALA A 209 -1.64 -16.76 -8.58
N LYS A 210 -1.56 -15.76 -9.48
CA LYS A 210 -2.74 -15.22 -10.19
C LYS A 210 -3.52 -16.29 -10.97
N LEU A 211 -2.83 -17.20 -11.63
CA LEU A 211 -3.47 -18.29 -12.37
C LEU A 211 -4.18 -19.25 -11.41
N LEU A 212 -3.54 -19.62 -10.30
CA LEU A 212 -4.14 -20.54 -9.32
C LEU A 212 -5.36 -19.90 -8.65
N ILE A 213 -5.28 -18.65 -8.22
CA ILE A 213 -6.42 -17.98 -7.59
C ILE A 213 -7.53 -17.69 -8.61
N GLY A 214 -7.21 -17.37 -9.85
CA GLY A 214 -8.20 -17.24 -10.92
C GLY A 214 -8.96 -18.55 -11.21
N GLU A 215 -8.29 -19.71 -11.06
CA GLU A 215 -8.91 -21.03 -11.28
C GLU A 215 -9.69 -21.52 -10.04
N PHE A 216 -9.13 -21.36 -8.84
CA PHE A 216 -9.68 -21.93 -7.60
C PHE A 216 -10.45 -20.93 -6.74
N GLY A 217 -10.28 -19.64 -6.95
CA GLY A 217 -11.00 -18.59 -6.25
C GLY A 217 -10.44 -18.19 -4.89
N SER A 218 -9.81 -19.11 -4.14
CA SER A 218 -9.11 -18.84 -2.88
C SER A 218 -8.05 -19.90 -2.57
N VAL A 219 -7.17 -19.61 -1.61
CA VAL A 219 -6.16 -20.56 -1.12
C VAL A 219 -6.82 -21.77 -0.49
N GLU A 220 -7.86 -21.61 0.32
CA GLU A 220 -8.56 -22.72 0.97
C GLU A 220 -9.18 -23.68 -0.04
N ASN A 221 -9.80 -23.12 -1.10
CA ASN A 221 -10.36 -23.94 -2.16
C ASN A 221 -9.29 -24.64 -3.00
N LEU A 222 -8.16 -23.98 -3.23
CA LEU A 222 -6.98 -24.58 -3.88
C LEU A 222 -6.47 -25.78 -3.07
N LEU A 223 -6.26 -25.61 -1.77
CA LEU A 223 -5.77 -26.67 -0.88
C LEU A 223 -6.74 -27.84 -0.74
N SER A 224 -8.03 -27.57 -0.80
CA SER A 224 -9.09 -28.59 -0.75
C SER A 224 -9.28 -29.37 -2.05
N ASN A 225 -8.67 -28.91 -3.16
CA ASN A 225 -8.84 -29.48 -4.50
C ASN A 225 -7.50 -29.75 -5.21
N THR A 226 -6.48 -30.15 -4.49
CA THR A 226 -5.14 -30.44 -5.06
C THR A 226 -5.14 -31.58 -6.08
N ASP A 227 -6.14 -32.45 -6.05
CA ASP A 227 -6.38 -33.53 -7.03
C ASP A 227 -6.59 -33.00 -8.46
N LYS A 228 -7.10 -31.79 -8.62
CA LYS A 228 -7.27 -31.10 -9.91
C LYS A 228 -5.96 -30.59 -10.48
N LEU A 229 -4.94 -30.41 -9.65
CA LEU A 229 -3.61 -29.99 -10.08
C LEU A 229 -2.82 -31.16 -10.69
N LYS A 230 -1.86 -30.83 -11.56
CA LYS A 230 -1.00 -31.81 -12.21
C LYS A 230 0.48 -31.48 -12.06
N GLY A 231 1.30 -32.52 -12.07
CA GLY A 231 2.76 -32.42 -12.12
C GLY A 231 3.34 -31.64 -10.94
N LYS A 232 4.34 -30.81 -11.23
CA LYS A 232 5.10 -30.08 -10.22
C LYS A 232 4.25 -29.13 -9.36
N ARG A 233 3.20 -28.53 -9.95
CA ARG A 233 2.30 -27.64 -9.20
C ARG A 233 1.54 -28.35 -8.10
N LYS A 234 1.03 -29.57 -8.41
CA LYS A 234 0.37 -30.42 -7.42
C LYS A 234 1.30 -30.72 -6.25
N GLN A 235 2.49 -31.21 -6.55
CA GLN A 235 3.49 -31.52 -5.53
C GLN A 235 3.83 -30.32 -4.65
N ILE A 236 4.08 -29.14 -5.25
CA ILE A 236 4.40 -27.90 -4.49
C ILE A 236 3.28 -27.53 -3.52
N VAL A 237 2.02 -27.55 -3.99
CA VAL A 237 0.87 -27.15 -3.17
C VAL A 237 0.62 -28.16 -2.06
N GLU A 238 0.74 -29.48 -2.34
CA GLU A 238 0.55 -30.53 -1.33
C GLU A 238 1.67 -30.54 -0.27
N GLU A 239 2.92 -30.24 -0.64
CA GLU A 239 4.05 -30.25 0.29
C GLU A 239 4.20 -28.97 1.10
N ASN A 240 3.69 -27.83 0.59
CA ASN A 240 3.97 -26.49 1.18
C ASN A 240 2.70 -25.67 1.42
N GLY A 241 1.50 -26.23 1.28
CA GLY A 241 0.25 -25.47 1.39
C GLY A 241 0.07 -24.74 2.71
N ASP A 242 0.59 -25.30 3.80
CA ASP A 242 0.55 -24.70 5.15
C ASP A 242 1.29 -23.35 5.23
N MET A 243 2.17 -23.05 4.26
CA MET A 243 2.86 -21.75 4.21
C MET A 243 1.96 -20.61 3.74
N ALA A 244 0.82 -20.93 3.13
CA ALA A 244 -0.12 -19.94 2.58
C ALA A 244 -1.36 -19.74 3.46
N THR A 245 -1.43 -20.41 4.60
CA THR A 245 -2.51 -20.31 5.60
C THR A 245 -1.99 -19.68 6.89
#